data_b1deebbcf1c5a6cf0eedc9afafd07b6a
#
_entry.id   b1deebbcf1c5a6cf0eedc9afafd07b6a
#
_cell.length_a   1.000
_cell.length_b   1.000
_cell.length_c   1.000
_cell.angle_alpha   90.00
_cell.angle_beta   90.00
_cell.angle_gamma   90.00
#
_symmetry.space_group_name_H-M   'P 1'
#
loop_
_entity.id
_entity.type
_entity.pdbx_description
1 polymer ?
#
loop_
_entity_poly.entity_id
_entity_poly.type
_entity_poly.pdbx_seq_one_letter_code
_entity_poly.pdbx_strand_id
1 'polypeptide(L)'
;MKPFSVTPLLIALVSLVPLGLGCAPTSSGNKVYYATGKGAVTPDGLHRVKWEPFEATFVKPGAKLGGYDSVLLEEVTISYARPPRRYATPSMSDGMNDNFALSSSATQHMKEYFQKAFAKELSGSDQFTVVEAPGPNVLRISGHIVNLQITAPPQSAMLNPDESVYTSSPGSMTLVLDADDSLTGEPLVRVGERSEIGDSMGQFYESNPVSNAGAVRQLFDNWARRLRQELDQFKSLPEIPTD
;
A
#
# COMPACT_ATOMS: atom_id res chain seq x y z
N MET A 1 12.82 39.26 -88.73
CA MET A 1 12.95 38.23 -87.64
C MET A 1 13.05 39.00 -86.37
N LYS A 2 11.98 39.02 -85.58
CA LYS A 2 11.94 39.69 -84.24
C LYS A 2 12.11 38.68 -83.17
N PRO A 3 12.97 38.88 -82.11
CA PRO A 3 13.05 37.99 -81.00
C PRO A 3 11.91 38.24 -79.98
N PHE A 4 11.33 37.14 -79.50
CA PHE A 4 10.33 37.13 -78.42
C PHE A 4 11.01 37.36 -77.09
N SER A 5 10.54 38.39 -76.37
CA SER A 5 10.89 38.68 -75.01
C SER A 5 10.01 37.85 -74.07
N VAL A 6 10.64 36.99 -73.26
CA VAL A 6 9.94 36.20 -72.27
C VAL A 6 10.15 36.86 -70.90
N THR A 7 9.09 37.39 -70.30
CA THR A 7 9.08 38.01 -69.00
C THR A 7 8.91 36.88 -67.96
N PRO A 8 9.76 36.74 -66.92
CA PRO A 8 9.52 35.74 -65.81
C PRO A 8 8.52 36.27 -64.82
N LEU A 9 7.43 35.53 -64.65
CA LEU A 9 6.40 35.72 -63.65
C LEU A 9 6.96 35.33 -62.27
N LEU A 10 7.13 36.30 -61.37
CA LEU A 10 7.56 36.11 -59.98
C LEU A 10 6.33 35.59 -59.20
N ILE A 11 6.33 34.29 -58.89
CA ILE A 11 5.36 33.68 -57.98
C ILE A 11 5.86 33.92 -56.56
N ALA A 12 5.20 34.84 -55.84
CA ALA A 12 5.42 35.03 -54.41
C ALA A 12 4.78 33.87 -53.63
N LEU A 13 5.63 32.99 -53.08
CA LEU A 13 5.23 31.89 -52.19
C LEU A 13 4.93 32.49 -50.83
N VAL A 14 3.67 32.70 -50.50
CA VAL A 14 3.22 33.04 -49.13
C VAL A 14 3.27 31.78 -48.30
N SER A 15 4.30 31.65 -47.48
CA SER A 15 4.43 30.58 -46.48
C SER A 15 3.49 30.86 -45.31
N LEU A 16 2.36 30.17 -45.30
CA LEU A 16 1.43 30.11 -44.17
C LEU A 16 2.07 29.28 -43.05
N VAL A 17 2.60 29.95 -42.03
CA VAL A 17 3.07 29.30 -40.80
C VAL A 17 1.84 28.95 -39.99
N PRO A 18 1.53 27.66 -39.73
CA PRO A 18 0.48 27.31 -38.78
C PRO A 18 0.97 27.68 -37.38
N LEU A 19 0.30 28.67 -36.73
CA LEU A 19 0.38 28.83 -35.30
C LEU A 19 -0.24 27.56 -34.66
N GLY A 20 0.64 26.60 -34.35
CA GLY A 20 0.29 25.50 -33.50
C GLY A 20 -0.02 26.07 -32.12
N LEU A 21 -1.30 26.12 -31.75
CA LEU A 21 -1.71 26.18 -30.35
C LEU A 21 -1.23 24.87 -29.72
N GLY A 22 -0.03 24.91 -29.18
CA GLY A 22 0.45 23.89 -28.27
C GLY A 22 -0.45 23.90 -27.05
N CYS A 23 -1.40 22.98 -26.97
CA CYS A 23 -1.96 22.58 -25.69
C CYS A 23 -0.78 22.05 -24.88
N ALA A 24 -0.21 22.88 -24.01
CA ALA A 24 0.63 22.40 -22.94
C ALA A 24 -0.22 21.39 -22.15
N PRO A 25 0.28 20.17 -21.91
CA PRO A 25 -0.41 19.30 -20.98
C PRO A 25 -0.45 20.06 -19.65
N THR A 26 -1.65 20.45 -19.23
CA THR A 26 -1.88 20.83 -17.85
C THR A 26 -1.53 19.59 -17.04
N SER A 27 -0.34 19.58 -16.45
CA SER A 27 -0.01 18.63 -15.41
C SER A 27 -1.07 18.87 -14.34
N SER A 28 -2.01 17.95 -14.25
CA SER A 28 -2.91 17.80 -13.11
C SER A 28 -1.99 17.38 -11.96
N GLY A 29 -1.29 18.35 -11.39
CA GLY A 29 -0.47 18.12 -10.22
C GLY A 29 -1.38 17.56 -9.16
N ASN A 30 -1.08 16.35 -8.69
CA ASN A 30 -1.77 15.74 -7.57
C ASN A 30 -1.72 16.71 -6.39
N LYS A 31 -2.84 17.40 -6.15
CA LYS A 31 -2.95 18.32 -5.03
C LYS A 31 -3.13 17.50 -3.77
N VAL A 32 -2.19 17.63 -2.86
CA VAL A 32 -2.31 17.07 -1.51
C VAL A 32 -3.30 17.95 -0.74
N TYR A 33 -4.37 17.34 -0.21
CA TYR A 33 -5.36 18.02 0.61
C TYR A 33 -5.25 17.50 2.03
N TYR A 34 -4.93 18.39 2.96
CA TYR A 34 -4.84 18.07 4.37
C TYR A 34 -6.22 17.92 5.01
N ALA A 35 -6.35 16.91 5.87
CA ALA A 35 -7.53 16.75 6.71
C ALA A 35 -7.45 17.72 7.89
N THR A 36 -8.62 18.13 8.40
CA THR A 36 -8.73 19.01 9.56
C THR A 36 -9.47 18.31 10.70
N GLY A 37 -9.27 18.75 11.92
CA GLY A 37 -9.98 18.28 13.10
C GLY A 37 -9.20 17.24 13.91
N LYS A 38 -9.91 16.52 14.78
CA LYS A 38 -9.29 15.54 15.70
C LYS A 38 -8.65 14.39 14.92
N GLY A 39 -7.38 14.11 15.23
CA GLY A 39 -6.62 13.04 14.55
C GLY A 39 -6.06 13.45 13.18
N ALA A 40 -6.12 14.73 12.82
CA ALA A 40 -5.51 15.24 11.59
C ALA A 40 -3.98 15.28 11.67
N VAL A 41 -3.42 15.37 12.87
CA VAL A 41 -1.97 15.38 13.11
C VAL A 41 -1.64 14.27 14.11
N THR A 42 -0.62 13.49 13.82
CA THR A 42 -0.11 12.45 14.72
C THR A 42 0.84 13.06 15.77
N PRO A 43 1.09 12.38 16.90
CA PRO A 43 2.02 12.87 17.93
C PRO A 43 3.45 13.09 17.42
N ASP A 44 3.86 12.36 16.38
CA ASP A 44 5.16 12.45 15.73
C ASP A 44 5.19 13.42 14.53
N GLY A 45 4.12 14.23 14.37
CA GLY A 45 4.10 15.36 13.45
C GLY A 45 3.70 15.04 12.01
N LEU A 46 3.16 13.86 11.74
CA LEU A 46 2.61 13.56 10.43
C LEU A 46 1.19 14.12 10.32
N HIS A 47 0.86 14.68 9.17
CA HIS A 47 -0.45 15.26 8.88
C HIS A 47 -1.26 14.34 7.97
N ARG A 48 -2.51 14.09 8.35
CA ARG A 48 -3.42 13.29 7.54
C ARG A 48 -3.77 14.00 6.25
N VAL A 49 -3.66 13.28 5.14
CA VAL A 49 -4.02 13.76 3.81
C VAL A 49 -5.18 12.95 3.24
N LYS A 50 -5.97 13.59 2.38
CA LYS A 50 -6.97 12.91 1.55
C LYS A 50 -6.26 12.37 0.32
N TRP A 51 -5.75 11.17 0.44
CA TRP A 51 -4.92 10.53 -0.58
C TRP A 51 -5.26 9.05 -0.65
N GLU A 52 -5.67 8.58 -1.80
CA GLU A 52 -5.86 7.17 -2.08
C GLU A 52 -4.53 6.56 -2.55
N PRO A 53 -4.27 5.27 -2.36
CA PRO A 53 -5.27 4.19 -2.26
C PRO A 53 -5.51 3.60 -0.87
N PHE A 54 -4.91 4.14 0.20
CA PHE A 54 -5.11 3.63 1.56
C PHE A 54 -6.25 4.35 2.28
N GLU A 55 -6.87 3.68 3.26
CA GLU A 55 -7.94 4.26 4.08
C GLU A 55 -7.46 5.50 4.86
N ALA A 56 -6.21 5.48 5.28
CA ALA A 56 -5.58 6.60 5.97
C ALA A 56 -4.13 6.76 5.50
N THR A 57 -3.81 7.96 5.03
CA THR A 57 -2.45 8.36 4.65
C THR A 57 -2.06 9.61 5.45
N PHE A 58 -0.89 9.54 6.08
CA PHE A 58 -0.29 10.63 6.84
C PHE A 58 1.08 10.91 6.25
N VAL A 59 1.40 12.19 6.07
CA VAL A 59 2.67 12.63 5.49
C VAL A 59 3.31 13.73 6.33
N LYS A 60 4.62 13.83 6.25
CA LYS A 60 5.34 14.95 6.83
C LYS A 60 5.27 16.15 5.87
N PRO A 61 4.69 17.30 6.26
CA PRO A 61 4.70 18.50 5.44
C PRO A 61 6.15 18.95 5.16
N GLY A 62 6.42 19.32 3.91
CA GLY A 62 7.76 19.74 3.49
C GLY A 62 8.75 18.61 3.25
N ALA A 63 8.35 17.33 3.39
CA ALA A 63 9.23 16.20 3.09
C ALA A 63 9.55 16.12 1.59
N LYS A 64 10.80 15.77 1.28
CA LYS A 64 11.33 15.63 -0.09
C LYS A 64 11.66 14.17 -0.36
N LEU A 65 10.65 13.39 -0.76
CA LEU A 65 10.81 11.97 -1.04
C LEU A 65 11.62 11.70 -2.32
N GLY A 66 11.73 12.69 -3.21
CA GLY A 66 12.53 12.60 -4.42
C GLY A 66 14.02 12.32 -4.21
N GLY A 67 14.54 12.60 -3.01
CA GLY A 67 15.93 12.33 -2.65
C GLY A 67 16.24 10.86 -2.31
N TYR A 68 15.21 10.05 -2.04
CA TYR A 68 15.38 8.64 -1.70
C TYR A 68 15.36 7.79 -2.98
N ASP A 69 16.30 6.88 -3.13
CA ASP A 69 16.43 5.97 -4.26
C ASP A 69 16.48 4.50 -3.85
N SER A 70 16.48 4.25 -2.57
CA SER A 70 16.59 2.92 -2.00
C SER A 70 15.56 2.70 -0.88
N VAL A 71 15.15 1.44 -0.69
CA VAL A 71 14.24 1.03 0.39
C VAL A 71 14.84 -0.13 1.16
N LEU A 72 14.76 -0.04 2.49
CA LEU A 72 15.07 -1.09 3.45
C LEU A 72 13.75 -1.63 4.02
N LEU A 73 13.44 -2.89 3.77
CA LEU A 73 12.23 -3.51 4.29
C LEU A 73 12.54 -4.24 5.61
N GLU A 74 11.95 -3.75 6.69
CA GLU A 74 12.06 -4.35 8.03
C GLU A 74 11.16 -5.58 8.19
N GLU A 75 11.44 -6.39 9.23
CA GLU A 75 10.58 -7.52 9.58
C GLU A 75 9.24 -7.01 10.13
N VAL A 76 8.12 -7.59 9.64
CA VAL A 76 6.78 -7.20 10.07
C VAL A 76 6.50 -7.64 11.51
N THR A 77 5.86 -6.78 12.29
CA THR A 77 5.33 -7.11 13.60
C THR A 77 3.85 -7.48 13.55
N ILE A 78 3.41 -8.37 14.46
CA ILE A 78 2.02 -8.82 14.50
C ILE A 78 1.50 -8.70 15.93
N SER A 79 0.34 -8.02 16.07
CA SER A 79 -0.37 -7.91 17.34
C SER A 79 -1.87 -8.13 17.18
N TYR A 80 -2.48 -8.72 18.21
CA TYR A 80 -3.91 -9.02 18.23
C TYR A 80 -4.71 -7.85 18.80
N ALA A 81 -5.97 -7.72 18.35
CA ALA A 81 -6.93 -6.75 18.89
C ALA A 81 -7.23 -6.99 20.37
N ARG A 82 -7.25 -8.26 20.78
CA ARG A 82 -7.45 -8.74 22.14
C ARG A 82 -6.59 -9.99 22.33
N PRO A 83 -6.22 -10.37 23.58
CA PRO A 83 -5.53 -11.63 23.82
C PRO A 83 -6.29 -12.79 23.18
N PRO A 84 -5.66 -13.54 22.27
CA PRO A 84 -6.35 -14.62 21.58
C PRO A 84 -6.52 -15.83 22.50
N ARG A 85 -7.58 -16.59 22.30
CA ARG A 85 -7.81 -17.87 23.00
C ARG A 85 -6.91 -18.94 22.38
N ARG A 86 -6.17 -19.64 23.22
CA ARG A 86 -5.31 -20.75 22.78
C ARG A 86 -6.06 -22.06 22.60
N TYR A 87 -7.23 -22.19 23.24
CA TYR A 87 -8.06 -23.39 23.20
C TYR A 87 -9.52 -22.95 23.04
N ALA A 88 -10.21 -23.55 22.09
CA ALA A 88 -11.66 -23.47 22.01
C ALA A 88 -12.24 -24.37 23.09
N THR A 89 -12.67 -23.82 24.20
CA THR A 89 -13.66 -24.51 25.04
C THR A 89 -15.01 -24.24 24.40
N PRO A 90 -15.78 -25.27 23.99
CA PRO A 90 -17.12 -25.06 23.46
C PRO A 90 -18.00 -24.48 24.57
N SER A 91 -18.14 -23.18 24.62
CA SER A 91 -19.16 -22.51 25.43
C SER A 91 -20.21 -22.02 24.48
N MET A 92 -21.39 -22.59 24.55
CA MET A 92 -22.54 -22.20 23.72
C MET A 92 -23.00 -20.74 23.92
N SER A 93 -22.43 -20.02 24.88
CA SER A 93 -22.78 -18.65 25.22
C SER A 93 -21.93 -17.57 24.57
N ASP A 94 -20.81 -17.90 23.94
CA ASP A 94 -19.83 -16.93 23.43
C ASP A 94 -19.80 -16.83 21.88
N GLY A 95 -20.88 -17.20 21.21
CA GLY A 95 -21.01 -17.07 19.75
C GLY A 95 -20.78 -15.63 19.29
N MET A 96 -19.93 -15.43 18.30
CA MET A 96 -19.64 -14.23 17.52
C MET A 96 -18.43 -13.36 17.92
N ASN A 97 -17.72 -13.59 19.02
CA ASN A 97 -16.54 -12.79 19.38
C ASN A 97 -15.28 -13.63 19.64
N ASP A 98 -15.21 -14.82 19.09
CA ASP A 98 -14.04 -15.66 19.29
C ASP A 98 -12.86 -15.08 18.48
N ASN A 99 -11.76 -14.87 19.20
CA ASN A 99 -10.47 -14.52 18.61
C ASN A 99 -9.50 -15.68 18.88
N PHE A 100 -9.19 -16.45 17.84
CA PHE A 100 -8.31 -17.61 17.94
C PHE A 100 -6.85 -17.22 17.75
N ALA A 101 -5.95 -17.89 18.50
CA ALA A 101 -4.53 -17.71 18.31
C ALA A 101 -4.04 -18.44 17.07
N LEU A 102 -3.20 -17.80 16.27
CA LEU A 102 -2.39 -18.49 15.27
C LEU A 102 -1.36 -19.38 15.98
N SER A 103 -1.05 -20.52 15.40
CA SER A 103 0.11 -21.30 15.81
C SER A 103 1.41 -20.54 15.51
N SER A 104 2.50 -20.91 16.17
CA SER A 104 3.80 -20.28 15.88
C SER A 104 4.22 -20.43 14.42
N SER A 105 3.93 -21.58 13.79
CA SER A 105 4.20 -21.80 12.37
C SER A 105 3.32 -20.92 11.48
N ALA A 106 2.03 -20.78 11.79
CA ALA A 106 1.13 -19.89 11.01
C ALA A 106 1.53 -18.42 11.14
N THR A 107 1.98 -17.99 12.32
CA THR A 107 2.52 -16.65 12.54
C THR A 107 3.78 -16.42 11.72
N GLN A 108 4.69 -17.40 11.72
CA GLN A 108 5.92 -17.32 10.91
C GLN A 108 5.62 -17.28 9.40
N HIS A 109 4.73 -18.14 8.92
CA HIS A 109 4.30 -18.09 7.52
C HIS A 109 3.63 -16.76 7.14
N MET A 110 2.84 -16.17 8.04
CA MET A 110 2.25 -14.83 7.79
C MET A 110 3.33 -13.77 7.60
N LYS A 111 4.37 -13.76 8.43
CA LYS A 111 5.51 -12.86 8.28
C LYS A 111 6.24 -13.10 6.95
N GLU A 112 6.49 -14.35 6.58
CA GLU A 112 7.12 -14.72 5.31
C GLU A 112 6.30 -14.28 4.09
N TYR A 113 4.97 -14.42 4.14
CA TYR A 113 4.09 -13.97 3.06
C TYR A 113 4.15 -12.45 2.91
N PHE A 114 4.13 -11.71 4.02
CA PHE A 114 4.29 -10.27 4.01
C PHE A 114 5.63 -9.89 3.38
N GLN A 115 6.72 -10.41 3.92
CA GLN A 115 8.08 -10.11 3.45
C GLN A 115 8.24 -10.39 1.96
N LYS A 116 7.75 -11.55 1.50
CA LYS A 116 7.80 -11.94 0.08
C LYS A 116 7.00 -11.03 -0.82
N ALA A 117 5.77 -10.65 -0.43
CA ALA A 117 4.90 -9.79 -1.21
C ALA A 117 5.51 -8.39 -1.35
N PHE A 118 5.95 -7.79 -0.23
CA PHE A 118 6.50 -6.45 -0.24
C PHE A 118 7.88 -6.38 -0.91
N ALA A 119 8.77 -7.33 -0.66
CA ALA A 119 10.06 -7.39 -1.34
C ALA A 119 9.90 -7.52 -2.86
N LYS A 120 8.96 -8.36 -3.33
CA LYS A 120 8.66 -8.55 -4.75
C LYS A 120 8.18 -7.25 -5.40
N GLU A 121 7.19 -6.59 -4.80
CA GLU A 121 6.61 -5.37 -5.39
C GLU A 121 7.58 -4.19 -5.34
N LEU A 122 8.32 -4.01 -4.24
CA LEU A 122 9.32 -2.96 -4.11
C LEU A 122 10.50 -3.18 -5.07
N SER A 123 10.95 -4.43 -5.26
CA SER A 123 11.99 -4.75 -6.26
C SER A 123 11.54 -4.54 -7.70
N GLY A 124 10.22 -4.49 -7.94
CA GLY A 124 9.64 -4.17 -9.26
C GLY A 124 9.47 -2.68 -9.52
N SER A 125 9.88 -1.80 -8.61
CA SER A 125 9.86 -0.36 -8.82
C SER A 125 11.06 0.08 -9.67
N ASP A 126 10.81 0.94 -10.65
CA ASP A 126 11.87 1.62 -11.40
C ASP A 126 12.47 2.81 -10.62
N GLN A 127 11.89 3.15 -9.47
CA GLN A 127 12.23 4.31 -8.67
C GLN A 127 13.10 3.99 -7.45
N PHE A 128 13.06 2.73 -6.98
CA PHE A 128 13.73 2.31 -5.77
C PHE A 128 14.49 1.01 -5.96
N THR A 129 15.63 0.91 -5.28
CA THR A 129 16.40 -0.32 -5.13
C THR A 129 16.20 -0.87 -3.72
N VAL A 130 15.89 -2.16 -3.58
CA VAL A 130 15.78 -2.81 -2.25
C VAL A 130 17.19 -3.07 -1.73
N VAL A 131 17.46 -2.63 -0.50
CA VAL A 131 18.75 -2.79 0.19
C VAL A 131 18.56 -3.50 1.53
N GLU A 132 19.68 -4.03 2.09
CA GLU A 132 19.66 -4.79 3.35
C GLU A 132 20.18 -3.99 4.56
N ALA A 133 20.64 -2.75 4.34
CA ALA A 133 21.21 -1.93 5.39
C ALA A 133 20.76 -0.46 5.28
N PRO A 134 20.66 0.26 6.42
CA PRO A 134 20.41 1.68 6.41
C PRO A 134 21.56 2.44 5.76
N GLY A 135 21.24 3.58 5.15
CA GLY A 135 22.21 4.42 4.46
C GLY A 135 21.64 5.77 4.04
N PRO A 136 22.46 6.64 3.45
CA PRO A 136 21.96 7.88 2.86
C PRO A 136 20.97 7.56 1.73
N ASN A 137 19.92 8.34 1.62
CA ASN A 137 18.86 8.19 0.61
C ASN A 137 18.08 6.85 0.68
N VAL A 138 18.11 6.16 1.83
CA VAL A 138 17.37 4.92 2.06
C VAL A 138 16.13 5.20 2.90
N LEU A 139 14.95 4.86 2.39
CA LEU A 139 13.71 4.79 3.16
C LEU A 139 13.64 3.46 3.91
N ARG A 140 13.42 3.50 5.20
CA ARG A 140 13.10 2.32 6.00
C ARG A 140 11.60 2.11 6.00
N ILE A 141 11.16 0.95 5.54
CA ILE A 141 9.75 0.55 5.51
C ILE A 141 9.51 -0.46 6.64
N SER A 142 8.73 -0.05 7.63
CA SER A 142 8.35 -0.89 8.79
C SER A 142 6.87 -1.26 8.69
N GLY A 143 6.58 -2.56 8.73
CA GLY A 143 5.22 -3.10 8.67
C GLY A 143 4.71 -3.52 10.03
N HIS A 144 3.47 -3.15 10.35
CA HIS A 144 2.79 -3.54 11.58
C HIS A 144 1.40 -4.07 11.26
N ILE A 145 1.19 -5.36 11.47
CA ILE A 145 -0.14 -5.95 11.49
C ILE A 145 -0.69 -5.77 12.90
N VAL A 146 -1.69 -4.92 13.03
CA VAL A 146 -2.32 -4.65 14.33
C VAL A 146 -3.80 -5.06 14.29
N ASN A 147 -4.41 -5.17 15.46
CA ASN A 147 -5.81 -5.55 15.58
C ASN A 147 -6.15 -6.87 14.86
N LEU A 148 -5.19 -7.81 14.78
CA LEU A 148 -5.46 -9.12 14.20
C LEU A 148 -6.57 -9.80 14.99
N GLN A 149 -7.60 -10.26 14.28
CA GLN A 149 -8.70 -11.04 14.81
C GLN A 149 -8.91 -12.25 13.91
N ILE A 150 -8.85 -13.45 14.47
CA ILE A 150 -9.13 -14.69 13.78
C ILE A 150 -10.47 -15.22 14.28
N THR A 151 -11.46 -15.28 13.42
CA THR A 151 -12.83 -15.71 13.73
C THR A 151 -13.12 -17.14 13.31
N ALA A 152 -12.39 -17.64 12.30
CA ALA A 152 -12.51 -19.03 11.90
C ALA A 152 -11.81 -19.95 12.91
N PRO A 153 -12.50 -20.95 13.49
CA PRO A 153 -11.89 -21.88 14.42
C PRO A 153 -10.81 -22.69 13.71
N PRO A 154 -9.66 -22.97 14.38
CA PRO A 154 -8.69 -23.88 13.83
C PRO A 154 -9.24 -25.32 13.82
N GLN A 155 -8.79 -26.13 12.88
CA GLN A 155 -9.25 -27.53 12.76
C GLN A 155 -9.13 -28.32 14.06
N SER A 156 -8.09 -28.04 14.88
CA SER A 156 -7.89 -28.63 16.19
C SER A 156 -8.95 -28.25 17.24
N ALA A 157 -9.76 -27.23 16.96
CA ALA A 157 -10.84 -26.79 17.83
C ALA A 157 -12.20 -27.40 17.47
N MET A 158 -12.27 -28.17 16.38
CA MET A 158 -13.52 -28.80 15.92
C MET A 158 -13.76 -30.11 16.68
N LEU A 159 -15.02 -30.34 17.07
CA LEU A 159 -15.43 -31.58 17.71
C LEU A 159 -15.39 -32.76 16.74
N ASN A 160 -15.62 -32.52 15.46
CA ASN A 160 -15.58 -33.52 14.39
C ASN A 160 -14.52 -33.10 13.37
N PRO A 161 -13.45 -33.91 13.16
CA PRO A 161 -12.41 -33.59 12.17
C PRO A 161 -12.89 -33.53 10.71
N ASP A 162 -14.03 -34.17 10.42
CA ASP A 162 -14.64 -34.23 9.09
C ASP A 162 -15.63 -33.08 8.83
N GLU A 163 -15.82 -32.17 9.79
CA GLU A 163 -16.71 -31.03 9.65
C GLU A 163 -16.03 -29.90 8.87
N SER A 164 -16.67 -29.43 7.80
CA SER A 164 -16.21 -28.29 7.01
C SER A 164 -16.81 -27.00 7.57
N VAL A 165 -15.95 -26.00 7.80
CA VAL A 165 -16.36 -24.63 8.15
C VAL A 165 -16.40 -23.76 6.91
N TYR A 166 -17.52 -23.12 6.69
CA TYR A 166 -17.67 -22.14 5.60
C TYR A 166 -17.73 -20.73 6.20
N THR A 167 -16.98 -19.83 5.63
CA THR A 167 -16.93 -18.41 6.07
C THR A 167 -16.79 -17.49 4.86
N SER A 168 -17.28 -16.28 4.99
CA SER A 168 -16.95 -15.19 4.06
C SER A 168 -15.62 -14.53 4.41
N SER A 169 -15.23 -14.57 5.70
CA SER A 169 -13.94 -14.06 6.18
C SER A 169 -13.48 -14.86 7.39
N PRO A 170 -12.27 -15.45 7.37
CA PRO A 170 -11.69 -16.14 8.53
C PRO A 170 -11.15 -15.17 9.58
N GLY A 171 -11.20 -13.87 9.33
CA GLY A 171 -10.71 -12.86 10.27
C GLY A 171 -10.49 -11.50 9.62
N SER A 172 -9.97 -10.59 10.40
CA SER A 172 -9.61 -9.24 9.95
C SER A 172 -8.29 -8.79 10.54
N MET A 173 -7.65 -7.81 9.90
CA MET A 173 -6.44 -7.18 10.40
C MET A 173 -6.34 -5.73 9.93
N THR A 174 -5.55 -4.93 10.64
CA THR A 174 -5.19 -3.58 10.23
C THR A 174 -3.71 -3.56 9.88
N LEU A 175 -3.37 -3.13 8.69
CA LEU A 175 -2.01 -2.81 8.28
C LEU A 175 -1.69 -1.38 8.70
N VAL A 176 -0.53 -1.17 9.27
CA VAL A 176 0.13 0.13 9.38
C VAL A 176 1.51 -0.01 8.76
N LEU A 177 1.85 0.86 7.84
CA LEU A 177 3.19 0.95 7.24
C LEU A 177 3.78 2.31 7.53
N ASP A 178 4.98 2.32 8.07
CA ASP A 178 5.79 3.51 8.27
C ASP A 178 6.91 3.55 7.23
N ALA A 179 7.12 4.72 6.63
CA ALA A 179 8.28 5.03 5.80
C ALA A 179 9.06 6.17 6.48
N ASP A 180 10.23 5.83 6.99
CA ASP A 180 11.10 6.72 7.74
C ASP A 180 12.43 6.92 7.02
N ASP A 181 13.13 8.00 7.29
CA ASP A 181 14.55 8.09 6.95
C ASP A 181 15.36 7.04 7.73
N SER A 182 16.12 6.20 7.02
CA SER A 182 16.75 5.04 7.64
C SER A 182 17.88 5.38 8.63
N LEU A 183 18.50 6.54 8.51
CA LEU A 183 19.59 6.99 9.39
C LEU A 183 19.10 7.75 10.60
N THR A 184 18.13 8.66 10.40
CA THR A 184 17.66 9.54 11.46
C THR A 184 16.45 8.97 12.19
N GLY A 185 15.71 8.06 11.57
CA GLY A 185 14.43 7.56 12.07
C GLY A 185 13.30 8.57 11.96
N GLU A 186 13.49 9.64 11.18
CA GLU A 186 12.49 10.68 10.99
C GLU A 186 11.30 10.12 10.19
N PRO A 187 10.05 10.17 10.73
CA PRO A 187 8.89 9.69 10.02
C PRO A 187 8.54 10.63 8.87
N LEU A 188 8.31 10.06 7.68
CA LEU A 188 7.99 10.80 6.47
C LEU A 188 6.59 10.49 5.95
N VAL A 189 6.21 9.21 5.95
CA VAL A 189 4.89 8.76 5.51
C VAL A 189 4.43 7.63 6.43
N ARG A 190 3.13 7.62 6.74
CA ARG A 190 2.45 6.51 7.40
C ARG A 190 1.16 6.22 6.68
N VAL A 191 0.90 4.96 6.36
CA VAL A 191 -0.38 4.54 5.81
C VAL A 191 -1.03 3.51 6.71
N GLY A 192 -2.37 3.46 6.69
CA GLY A 192 -3.15 2.51 7.45
C GLY A 192 -4.36 2.04 6.66
N GLU A 193 -4.66 0.75 6.77
CA GLU A 193 -5.83 0.13 6.16
C GLU A 193 -6.32 -1.05 6.99
N ARG A 194 -7.63 -1.09 7.26
CA ARG A 194 -8.29 -2.25 7.82
C ARG A 194 -8.88 -3.11 6.69
N SER A 195 -8.67 -4.41 6.77
CA SER A 195 -9.23 -5.34 5.79
C SER A 195 -9.72 -6.62 6.45
N GLU A 196 -10.80 -7.15 5.90
CA GLU A 196 -11.22 -8.53 6.13
C GLU A 196 -10.36 -9.48 5.31
N ILE A 197 -10.00 -10.62 5.88
CA ILE A 197 -9.23 -11.65 5.18
C ILE A 197 -10.20 -12.42 4.27
N GLY A 198 -9.89 -12.50 2.97
CA GLY A 198 -10.67 -13.29 2.03
C GLY A 198 -12.04 -12.70 1.63
N ASP A 199 -12.25 -11.40 1.86
CA ASP A 199 -13.47 -10.72 1.41
C ASP A 199 -13.55 -10.72 -0.13
N SER A 200 -14.20 -11.74 -0.66
CA SER A 200 -14.53 -11.91 -2.07
C SER A 200 -16.01 -11.56 -2.29
N MET A 201 -16.41 -10.33 -2.00
CA MET A 201 -17.78 -9.83 -2.18
C MET A 201 -18.86 -10.67 -1.45
N GLY A 202 -18.55 -11.12 -0.22
CA GLY A 202 -19.51 -11.86 0.62
C GLY A 202 -19.72 -13.30 0.21
N GLN A 203 -18.90 -13.87 -0.67
CA GLN A 203 -18.99 -15.28 -1.03
C GLN A 203 -18.40 -16.15 0.09
N PHE A 204 -19.17 -17.19 0.45
CA PHE A 204 -18.68 -18.19 1.40
C PHE A 204 -17.75 -19.17 0.72
N TYR A 205 -16.64 -19.48 1.37
CA TYR A 205 -15.71 -20.54 0.96
C TYR A 205 -15.35 -21.43 2.13
N GLU A 206 -14.88 -22.62 1.84
CA GLU A 206 -14.41 -23.53 2.87
C GLU A 206 -13.17 -22.99 3.54
N SER A 207 -13.27 -22.75 4.85
CA SER A 207 -12.18 -22.26 5.68
C SER A 207 -11.27 -23.42 6.06
N ASN A 208 -10.11 -23.47 5.43
CA ASN A 208 -9.05 -24.42 5.76
C ASN A 208 -7.67 -23.71 5.68
N PRO A 209 -6.59 -24.34 6.17
CA PRO A 209 -5.28 -23.68 6.16
C PRO A 209 -4.79 -23.24 4.79
N VAL A 210 -5.18 -23.93 3.72
CA VAL A 210 -4.74 -23.61 2.34
C VAL A 210 -5.50 -22.39 1.81
N SER A 211 -6.83 -22.39 1.93
CA SER A 211 -7.67 -21.27 1.47
C SER A 211 -7.40 -20.00 2.25
N ASN A 212 -7.26 -20.11 3.58
CA ASN A 212 -6.97 -18.96 4.45
C ASN A 212 -5.57 -18.38 4.16
N ALA A 213 -4.55 -19.22 3.95
CA ALA A 213 -3.22 -18.76 3.54
C ALA A 213 -3.24 -18.12 2.14
N GLY A 214 -4.08 -18.61 1.24
CA GLY A 214 -4.31 -18.00 -0.07
C GLY A 214 -4.87 -16.59 0.04
N ALA A 215 -5.91 -16.41 0.87
CA ALA A 215 -6.54 -15.12 1.12
C ALA A 215 -5.57 -14.10 1.74
N VAL A 216 -4.77 -14.52 2.72
CA VAL A 216 -3.75 -13.66 3.34
C VAL A 216 -2.69 -13.22 2.32
N ARG A 217 -2.19 -14.14 1.47
CA ARG A 217 -1.23 -13.80 0.43
C ARG A 217 -1.79 -12.77 -0.55
N GLN A 218 -3.02 -12.98 -1.02
CA GLN A 218 -3.67 -12.04 -1.92
C GLN A 218 -3.83 -10.65 -1.30
N LEU A 219 -4.18 -10.57 -0.01
CA LEU A 219 -4.29 -9.31 0.71
C LEU A 219 -2.94 -8.59 0.77
N PHE A 220 -1.86 -9.30 1.12
CA PHE A 220 -0.52 -8.73 1.17
C PHE A 220 0.01 -8.31 -0.21
N ASP A 221 -0.24 -9.09 -1.25
CA ASP A 221 0.11 -8.70 -2.64
C ASP A 221 -0.60 -7.41 -3.05
N ASN A 222 -1.86 -7.23 -2.66
CA ASN A 222 -2.61 -6.01 -2.95
C ASN A 222 -2.05 -4.80 -2.18
N TRP A 223 -1.77 -4.96 -0.90
CA TRP A 223 -1.20 -3.89 -0.08
C TRP A 223 0.21 -3.50 -0.55
N ALA A 224 1.06 -4.46 -0.87
CA ALA A 224 2.41 -4.21 -1.37
C ALA A 224 2.40 -3.44 -2.69
N ARG A 225 1.49 -3.80 -3.62
CA ARG A 225 1.30 -3.08 -4.88
C ARG A 225 0.85 -1.64 -4.67
N ARG A 226 -0.10 -1.42 -3.76
CA ARG A 226 -0.57 -0.07 -3.42
C ARG A 226 0.54 0.77 -2.80
N LEU A 227 1.32 0.21 -1.85
CA LEU A 227 2.46 0.91 -1.27
C LEU A 227 3.46 1.35 -2.34
N ARG A 228 3.86 0.44 -3.23
CA ARG A 228 4.78 0.78 -4.33
C ARG A 228 4.23 1.94 -5.16
N GLN A 229 2.97 1.86 -5.58
CA GLN A 229 2.33 2.91 -6.37
C GLN A 229 2.31 4.26 -5.64
N GLU A 230 2.04 4.25 -4.35
CA GLU A 230 2.01 5.45 -3.52
C GLU A 230 3.40 6.06 -3.36
N LEU A 231 4.42 5.25 -3.08
CA LEU A 231 5.81 5.70 -2.99
C LEU A 231 6.29 6.30 -4.32
N ASP A 232 5.98 5.65 -5.45
CA ASP A 232 6.33 6.14 -6.78
C ASP A 232 5.67 7.50 -7.07
N GLN A 233 4.41 7.69 -6.64
CA GLN A 233 3.70 8.96 -6.77
C GLN A 233 4.29 10.06 -5.88
N PHE A 234 4.52 9.78 -4.60
CA PHE A 234 5.13 10.76 -3.68
C PHE A 234 6.54 11.16 -4.12
N LYS A 235 7.33 10.21 -4.63
CA LYS A 235 8.65 10.50 -5.18
C LYS A 235 8.61 11.46 -6.36
N SER A 236 7.53 11.44 -7.15
CA SER A 236 7.34 12.35 -8.28
C SER A 236 7.07 13.80 -7.87
N LEU A 237 6.68 14.03 -6.61
CA LEU A 237 6.48 15.37 -6.08
C LEU A 237 7.84 16.01 -5.74
N PRO A 238 8.07 17.28 -6.10
CA PRO A 238 9.30 17.98 -5.70
C PRO A 238 9.43 18.11 -4.19
N GLU A 239 8.31 18.27 -3.52
CA GLU A 239 8.16 18.38 -2.06
C GLU A 239 6.70 18.08 -1.69
N ILE A 240 6.47 17.44 -0.54
CA ILE A 240 5.11 17.34 0.01
C ILE A 240 4.69 18.75 0.45
N PRO A 241 3.59 19.31 -0.13
CA PRO A 241 3.17 20.68 0.19
C PRO A 241 3.06 20.89 1.70
N THR A 242 3.46 22.08 2.15
CA THR A 242 3.09 22.57 3.49
C THR A 242 1.69 23.19 3.41
N ASP A 243 0.90 23.08 4.48
CA ASP A 243 -0.50 23.61 4.54
C ASP A 243 -0.64 25.03 3.98
#